data_06fd0fdcec0a19de30dfbccbe3497f9f
#
_entry.id   06fd0fdcec0a19de30dfbccbe3497f9f
#
_cell.length_a   1.000
_cell.length_b   1.000
_cell.length_c   1.000
_cell.angle_alpha   90.00
_cell.angle_beta   90.00
_cell.angle_gamma   90.00
#
_symmetry.space_group_name_H-M   'P 1'
#
loop_
_entity.id
_entity.type
_entity.pdbx_description
1 polymer ?
#
loop_
_entity_poly.entity_id
_entity_poly.type
_entity_poly.pdbx_seq_one_letter_code
_entity_poly.pdbx_strand_id
1 'polypeptide(L)'
;MENIRLLLIRISERLFKSFSLFGGAKKVNDLTDRIKEAPKEELYRIAVYMLDFAVTNNKFYSCKDLFNVLYDETVRMLSESEQYNEYFVSSILGYFKQMNYPVYLDGSMNAKDISKGLCSNKIKVMIPEELTENVLVVMYGKGASIYECGTPVSISDNIIFDDFDALLYFGNGFEMDISYYNKDNSGNLVTRKYFKDENGQMVINHDVFNEVRQSLCYSSVSGTNMFIETPELEYVRASKGGTDYDFVRMMRIKDKVNRKKIAAIRSFEDNSTVKKEDKTYGL
;
A
#
# COMPACT_ATOMS: atom_id res chain seq x y z
N MET A 1 1.87 6.05 -23.70
CA MET A 1 3.17 6.28 -23.04
C MET A 1 3.76 7.64 -23.39
N GLU A 2 3.79 8.05 -24.66
CA GLU A 2 4.37 9.36 -25.06
C GLU A 2 3.64 10.54 -24.38
N ASN A 3 2.32 10.51 -24.31
CA ASN A 3 1.54 11.54 -23.60
C ASN A 3 1.92 11.66 -22.12
N ILE A 4 2.18 10.54 -21.43
CA ILE A 4 2.60 10.54 -20.03
C ILE A 4 3.96 11.22 -19.86
N ARG A 5 4.92 10.92 -20.75
CA ARG A 5 6.24 11.57 -20.75
C ARG A 5 6.13 13.08 -20.91
N LEU A 6 5.37 13.53 -21.89
CA LEU A 6 5.15 14.95 -22.13
C LEU A 6 4.50 15.67 -20.93
N LEU A 7 3.52 15.02 -20.29
CA LEU A 7 2.88 15.56 -19.08
C LEU A 7 3.89 15.68 -17.93
N LEU A 8 4.68 14.64 -17.67
CA LEU A 8 5.70 14.65 -16.60
C LEU A 8 6.77 15.72 -16.85
N ILE A 9 7.22 15.91 -18.10
CA ILE A 9 8.16 16.99 -18.44
C ILE A 9 7.53 18.34 -18.11
N ARG A 10 6.31 18.61 -18.53
CA ARG A 10 5.59 19.87 -18.23
C ARG A 10 5.38 20.10 -16.73
N ILE A 11 5.05 19.03 -15.99
CA ILE A 11 4.93 19.10 -14.52
C ILE A 11 6.27 19.45 -13.91
N SER A 12 7.37 18.76 -14.30
CA SER A 12 8.71 19.04 -13.79
C SER A 12 9.13 20.50 -14.02
N GLU A 13 8.87 21.02 -15.21
CA GLU A 13 9.13 22.41 -15.53
C GLU A 13 8.37 23.37 -14.62
N ARG A 14 7.06 23.18 -14.42
CA ARG A 14 6.27 24.08 -13.56
C ARG A 14 6.66 23.96 -12.09
N LEU A 15 6.93 22.75 -11.58
CA LEU A 15 7.28 22.53 -10.18
C LEU A 15 8.66 23.09 -9.82
N PHE A 16 9.66 22.90 -10.69
CA PHE A 16 11.05 23.12 -10.32
C PHE A 16 11.67 24.38 -10.95
N LYS A 17 11.12 24.96 -12.03
CA LYS A 17 11.60 26.24 -12.58
C LYS A 17 11.54 27.41 -11.56
N SER A 18 10.57 27.41 -10.67
CA SER A 18 10.47 28.43 -9.62
C SER A 18 11.58 28.37 -8.56
N PHE A 19 12.40 27.31 -8.56
CA PHE A 19 13.58 27.16 -7.71
C PHE A 19 14.89 27.51 -8.42
N SER A 20 14.85 28.30 -9.49
CA SER A 20 15.99 28.64 -10.33
C SER A 20 17.19 29.21 -9.56
N LEU A 21 16.98 29.88 -8.43
CA LEU A 21 18.02 30.40 -7.54
C LEU A 21 18.83 29.32 -6.79
N PHE A 22 18.37 28.05 -6.76
CA PHE A 22 18.99 26.93 -6.03
C PHE A 22 19.26 25.71 -6.93
N GLY A 23 19.61 25.90 -8.18
CA GLY A 23 19.93 24.77 -9.10
C GLY A 23 18.69 24.09 -9.72
N GLY A 24 17.52 24.74 -9.68
CA GLY A 24 16.27 24.20 -10.22
C GLY A 24 16.34 23.89 -11.73
N ALA A 25 17.07 24.68 -12.52
CA ALA A 25 17.26 24.41 -13.94
C ALA A 25 18.01 23.10 -14.20
N LYS A 26 19.06 22.81 -13.42
CA LYS A 26 19.78 21.53 -13.51
C LYS A 26 18.87 20.37 -13.18
N LYS A 27 18.11 20.47 -12.09
CA LYS A 27 17.16 19.43 -11.67
C LYS A 27 16.06 19.18 -12.70
N VAL A 28 15.57 20.22 -13.39
CA VAL A 28 14.60 20.06 -14.49
C VAL A 28 15.23 19.31 -15.67
N ASN A 29 16.45 19.67 -16.07
CA ASN A 29 17.15 18.99 -17.18
C ASN A 29 17.42 17.51 -16.85
N ASP A 30 17.96 17.24 -15.66
CA ASP A 30 18.24 15.87 -15.20
C ASP A 30 16.96 15.02 -15.19
N LEU A 31 15.83 15.58 -14.69
CA LEU A 31 14.53 14.89 -14.70
C LEU A 31 13.98 14.71 -16.12
N THR A 32 14.13 15.71 -16.99
CA THR A 32 13.66 15.65 -18.38
C THR A 32 14.36 14.52 -19.14
N ASP A 33 15.67 14.42 -19.00
CA ASP A 33 16.45 13.38 -19.68
C ASP A 33 16.09 12.00 -19.14
N ARG A 34 15.95 11.87 -17.83
CA ARG A 34 15.48 10.63 -17.20
C ARG A 34 14.09 10.21 -17.66
N ILE A 35 13.12 11.16 -17.78
CA ILE A 35 11.76 10.88 -18.25
C ILE A 35 11.74 10.37 -19.70
N LYS A 36 12.59 10.93 -20.59
CA LYS A 36 12.64 10.52 -21.99
C LYS A 36 13.00 9.06 -22.17
N GLU A 37 13.89 8.54 -21.34
CA GLU A 37 14.45 7.17 -21.46
C GLU A 37 13.75 6.17 -20.52
N ALA A 38 12.98 6.65 -19.53
CA ALA A 38 12.40 5.82 -18.48
C ALA A 38 11.42 4.76 -19.02
N PRO A 39 11.45 3.51 -18.55
CA PRO A 39 10.39 2.53 -18.76
C PRO A 39 9.11 2.94 -18.02
N LYS A 40 7.99 2.26 -18.29
CA LYS A 40 6.67 2.59 -17.74
C LYS A 40 6.70 2.70 -16.21
N GLU A 41 7.29 1.74 -15.54
CA GLU A 41 7.36 1.64 -14.08
C GLU A 41 8.13 2.82 -13.48
N GLU A 42 9.20 3.22 -14.12
CA GLU A 42 10.01 4.36 -13.70
C GLU A 42 9.27 5.69 -13.87
N LEU A 43 8.47 5.83 -14.92
CA LEU A 43 7.63 7.01 -15.13
C LEU A 43 6.65 7.23 -13.99
N TYR A 44 6.06 6.16 -13.47
CA TYR A 44 5.15 6.27 -12.32
C TYR A 44 5.88 6.55 -11.00
N ARG A 45 7.08 6.03 -10.80
CA ARG A 45 7.94 6.46 -9.67
C ARG A 45 8.23 7.96 -9.71
N ILE A 46 8.51 8.49 -10.89
CA ILE A 46 8.69 9.93 -11.07
C ILE A 46 7.39 10.70 -10.82
N ALA A 47 6.24 10.21 -11.31
CA ALA A 47 4.94 10.82 -11.09
C ALA A 47 4.58 10.89 -9.61
N VAL A 48 4.75 9.79 -8.88
CA VAL A 48 4.53 9.69 -7.42
C VAL A 48 5.43 10.67 -6.68
N TYR A 49 6.73 10.69 -7.01
CA TYR A 49 7.67 11.64 -6.42
C TYR A 49 7.27 13.10 -6.64
N MET A 50 6.91 13.46 -7.88
CA MET A 50 6.48 14.83 -8.19
C MET A 50 5.20 15.22 -7.46
N LEU A 51 4.25 14.31 -7.36
CA LEU A 51 2.99 14.53 -6.65
C LEU A 51 3.23 14.69 -5.15
N ASP A 52 4.05 13.84 -4.54
CA ASP A 52 4.42 13.97 -3.12
C ASP A 52 5.11 15.31 -2.85
N PHE A 53 6.08 15.68 -3.69
CA PHE A 53 6.73 16.98 -3.59
C PHE A 53 5.74 18.14 -3.71
N ALA A 54 4.81 18.07 -4.66
CA ALA A 54 3.83 19.12 -4.90
C ALA A 54 2.85 19.27 -3.72
N VAL A 55 2.39 18.16 -3.14
CA VAL A 55 1.46 18.17 -2.00
C VAL A 55 2.16 18.65 -0.72
N THR A 56 3.34 18.10 -0.42
CA THR A 56 4.08 18.45 0.81
C THR A 56 4.57 19.89 0.83
N ASN A 57 4.90 20.46 -0.34
CA ASN A 57 5.40 21.84 -0.48
C ASN A 57 4.35 22.88 -0.89
N ASN A 58 3.05 22.58 -0.79
CA ASN A 58 1.97 23.48 -1.21
C ASN A 58 2.02 23.93 -2.69
N LYS A 59 2.57 23.10 -3.58
CA LYS A 59 2.72 23.43 -5.01
C LYS A 59 1.72 22.70 -5.91
N PHE A 60 0.88 21.85 -5.36
CA PHE A 60 -0.08 21.07 -6.14
C PHE A 60 -0.94 21.94 -7.05
N TYR A 61 -1.51 23.01 -6.53
CA TYR A 61 -2.42 23.88 -7.28
C TYR A 61 -1.76 24.57 -8.48
N SER A 62 -0.44 24.78 -8.47
CA SER A 62 0.28 25.35 -9.62
C SER A 62 0.38 24.40 -10.82
N CYS A 63 0.15 23.10 -10.62
CA CYS A 63 0.23 22.05 -11.63
C CYS A 63 -1.03 21.18 -11.67
N LYS A 64 -2.11 21.61 -11.01
CA LYS A 64 -3.34 20.83 -10.83
C LYS A 64 -3.92 20.34 -12.15
N ASP A 65 -3.95 21.19 -13.16
CA ASP A 65 -4.43 20.89 -14.51
C ASP A 65 -3.66 19.70 -15.12
N LEU A 66 -2.35 19.73 -15.06
CA LEU A 66 -1.49 18.67 -15.61
C LEU A 66 -1.59 17.36 -14.81
N PHE A 67 -1.63 17.44 -13.48
CA PHE A 67 -1.83 16.25 -12.65
C PHE A 67 -3.20 15.61 -12.88
N ASN A 68 -4.26 16.39 -13.09
CA ASN A 68 -5.59 15.86 -13.40
C ASN A 68 -5.60 15.14 -14.75
N VAL A 69 -4.98 15.71 -15.79
CA VAL A 69 -4.87 15.04 -17.09
C VAL A 69 -4.08 13.73 -16.97
N LEU A 70 -2.98 13.73 -16.21
CA LEU A 70 -2.20 12.51 -15.97
C LEU A 70 -3.02 11.47 -15.20
N TYR A 71 -3.81 11.90 -14.22
CA TYR A 71 -4.71 11.03 -13.47
C TYR A 71 -5.77 10.39 -14.36
N ASP A 72 -6.47 11.19 -15.15
CA ASP A 72 -7.54 10.70 -16.02
C ASP A 72 -7.00 9.67 -17.05
N GLU A 73 -5.83 9.94 -17.63
CA GLU A 73 -5.16 9.01 -18.55
C GLU A 73 -4.76 7.71 -17.85
N THR A 74 -4.24 7.79 -16.63
CA THR A 74 -3.84 6.63 -15.84
C THR A 74 -5.06 5.78 -15.46
N VAL A 75 -6.14 6.41 -14.98
CA VAL A 75 -7.39 5.72 -14.66
C VAL A 75 -7.98 5.01 -15.87
N ARG A 76 -7.98 5.66 -17.04
CA ARG A 76 -8.44 5.05 -18.29
C ARG A 76 -7.65 3.78 -18.62
N MET A 77 -6.32 3.83 -18.51
CA MET A 77 -5.46 2.67 -18.77
C MET A 77 -5.71 1.52 -17.78
N LEU A 78 -5.91 1.83 -16.51
CA LEU A 78 -6.20 0.83 -15.49
C LEU A 78 -7.57 0.19 -15.67
N SER A 79 -8.60 0.99 -16.01
CA SER A 79 -9.96 0.48 -16.21
C SER A 79 -10.09 -0.44 -17.43
N GLU A 80 -9.22 -0.30 -18.42
CA GLU A 80 -9.18 -1.19 -19.59
C GLU A 80 -8.54 -2.55 -19.27
N SER A 81 -7.79 -2.66 -18.17
CA SER A 81 -7.00 -3.85 -17.85
C SER A 81 -7.63 -4.78 -16.80
N GLU A 82 -8.66 -4.37 -16.07
CA GLU A 82 -9.17 -5.12 -14.92
C GLU A 82 -10.69 -5.35 -14.96
N GLN A 83 -11.06 -6.63 -14.80
CA GLN A 83 -12.43 -7.03 -14.46
C GLN A 83 -12.52 -7.20 -12.94
N TYR A 84 -13.31 -6.32 -12.30
CA TYR A 84 -13.56 -6.35 -10.87
C TYR A 84 -14.86 -7.09 -10.54
N ASN A 85 -14.82 -7.96 -9.52
CA ASN A 85 -15.98 -8.66 -9.00
C ASN A 85 -16.42 -8.11 -7.64
N GLU A 86 -17.27 -7.08 -7.66
CA GLU A 86 -17.78 -6.40 -6.46
C GLU A 86 -18.49 -7.38 -5.50
N TYR A 87 -19.22 -8.34 -6.01
CA TYR A 87 -19.94 -9.33 -5.23
C TYR A 87 -19.01 -10.21 -4.41
N PHE A 88 -17.92 -10.63 -5.02
CA PHE A 88 -16.92 -11.49 -4.38
C PHE A 88 -16.21 -10.74 -3.24
N VAL A 89 -15.75 -9.52 -3.49
CA VAL A 89 -15.08 -8.68 -2.49
C VAL A 89 -16.02 -8.34 -1.33
N SER A 90 -17.29 -8.02 -1.62
CA SER A 90 -18.30 -7.77 -0.59
C SER A 90 -18.53 -9.00 0.30
N SER A 91 -18.50 -10.20 -0.26
CA SER A 91 -18.60 -11.46 0.50
C SER A 91 -17.41 -11.67 1.44
N ILE A 92 -16.18 -11.36 0.98
CA ILE A 92 -14.98 -11.46 1.81
C ILE A 92 -14.99 -10.40 2.93
N LEU A 93 -15.30 -9.15 2.60
CA LEU A 93 -15.43 -8.10 3.59
C LEU A 93 -16.54 -8.39 4.61
N GLY A 94 -17.65 -8.99 4.16
CA GLY A 94 -18.74 -9.45 5.04
C GLY A 94 -18.29 -10.47 6.07
N TYR A 95 -17.40 -11.39 5.68
CA TYR A 95 -16.79 -12.34 6.60
C TYR A 95 -15.95 -11.64 7.68
N PHE A 96 -15.07 -10.72 7.30
CA PHE A 96 -14.25 -9.99 8.26
C PHE A 96 -15.05 -9.07 9.17
N LYS A 97 -16.17 -8.49 8.70
CA LYS A 97 -17.08 -7.68 9.53
C LYS A 97 -17.72 -8.45 10.68
N GLN A 98 -17.88 -9.75 10.54
CA GLN A 98 -18.51 -10.62 11.55
C GLN A 98 -17.52 -11.15 12.59
N MET A 99 -16.23 -10.90 12.41
CA MET A 99 -15.22 -11.34 13.36
C MET A 99 -15.31 -10.58 14.69
N ASN A 100 -15.14 -11.32 15.79
CA ASN A 100 -15.08 -10.74 17.14
C ASN A 100 -13.71 -10.14 17.49
N TYR A 101 -12.76 -10.19 16.58
CA TYR A 101 -11.38 -9.73 16.74
C TYR A 101 -11.10 -8.53 15.84
N PRO A 102 -10.19 -7.63 16.24
CA PRO A 102 -9.75 -6.54 15.39
C PRO A 102 -9.16 -7.04 14.09
N VAL A 103 -9.65 -6.53 12.97
CA VAL A 103 -9.16 -6.80 11.62
C VAL A 103 -8.75 -5.48 10.98
N TYR A 104 -7.52 -5.40 10.50
CA TYR A 104 -6.98 -4.19 9.88
C TYR A 104 -6.93 -4.36 8.37
N LEU A 105 -7.50 -3.42 7.64
CA LEU A 105 -7.56 -3.43 6.18
C LEU A 105 -6.71 -2.32 5.58
N ASP A 106 -6.09 -2.61 4.46
CA ASP A 106 -5.48 -1.60 3.61
C ASP A 106 -6.55 -0.62 3.08
N GLY A 107 -6.25 0.68 3.13
CA GLY A 107 -7.15 1.76 2.76
C GLY A 107 -7.54 1.81 1.27
N SER A 108 -6.86 1.05 0.40
CA SER A 108 -7.27 0.88 -1.01
C SER A 108 -8.68 0.29 -1.17
N MET A 109 -9.23 -0.24 -0.08
CA MET A 109 -10.54 -0.90 -0.01
C MET A 109 -11.67 -0.01 0.51
N ASN A 110 -11.57 1.30 0.36
CA ASN A 110 -12.73 2.15 0.67
C ASN A 110 -13.91 1.73 -0.23
N ALA A 111 -15.04 1.32 0.37
CA ALA A 111 -16.22 0.82 -0.34
C ALA A 111 -16.75 1.77 -1.43
N LYS A 112 -16.54 3.10 -1.29
CA LYS A 112 -16.89 4.08 -2.33
C LYS A 112 -15.97 4.03 -3.54
N ASP A 113 -14.77 3.53 -3.38
CA ASP A 113 -13.78 3.41 -4.44
C ASP A 113 -13.98 2.10 -5.21
N ILE A 114 -14.42 1.07 -4.52
CA ILE A 114 -14.89 -0.21 -5.07
C ILE A 114 -16.01 0.03 -6.08
N SER A 115 -17.02 0.82 -5.71
CA SER A 115 -18.18 1.09 -6.57
C SER A 115 -17.84 1.86 -7.86
N LYS A 116 -16.63 2.42 -7.97
CA LYS A 116 -16.18 3.18 -9.14
C LYS A 116 -15.22 2.40 -10.04
N GLY A 117 -15.02 1.11 -9.81
CA GLY A 117 -14.15 0.25 -10.62
C GLY A 117 -12.66 0.61 -10.52
N LEU A 118 -12.25 1.34 -9.48
CA LEU A 118 -10.88 1.84 -9.32
C LEU A 118 -10.13 1.10 -8.21
N CYS A 119 -10.53 -0.11 -7.88
CA CYS A 119 -9.85 -0.93 -6.89
C CYS A 119 -8.81 -1.83 -7.52
N SER A 120 -7.70 -1.95 -6.84
CA SER A 120 -6.76 -3.04 -7.06
C SER A 120 -7.50 -4.38 -6.86
N ASN A 121 -7.27 -5.34 -7.72
CA ASN A 121 -7.70 -6.72 -7.49
C ASN A 121 -6.97 -7.37 -6.31
N LYS A 122 -6.27 -6.58 -5.50
CA LYS A 122 -5.50 -7.01 -4.36
C LYS A 122 -5.90 -6.25 -3.11
N ILE A 123 -6.21 -6.99 -2.03
CA ILE A 123 -6.39 -6.43 -0.68
C ILE A 123 -5.30 -6.94 0.26
N LYS A 124 -5.00 -6.13 1.27
CA LYS A 124 -4.17 -6.53 2.40
C LYS A 124 -5.01 -6.54 3.65
N VAL A 125 -4.96 -7.64 4.38
CA VAL A 125 -5.68 -7.85 5.62
C VAL A 125 -4.70 -8.26 6.69
N MET A 126 -4.76 -7.62 7.85
CA MET A 126 -3.96 -8.01 9.01
C MET A 126 -4.89 -8.52 10.10
N ILE A 127 -4.67 -9.75 10.56
CA ILE A 127 -5.49 -10.49 11.52
C ILE A 127 -4.65 -10.93 12.72
N PRO A 128 -5.28 -11.28 13.86
CA PRO A 128 -4.57 -11.94 14.96
C PRO A 128 -3.97 -13.27 14.48
N GLU A 129 -2.74 -13.55 14.90
CA GLU A 129 -2.02 -14.78 14.55
C GLU A 129 -2.81 -16.04 14.93
N GLU A 130 -3.50 -16.03 16.09
CA GLU A 130 -4.34 -17.14 16.57
C GLU A 130 -5.54 -17.49 15.65
N LEU A 131 -5.92 -16.59 14.73
CA LEU A 131 -7.03 -16.81 13.80
C LEU A 131 -6.58 -17.30 12.41
N THR A 132 -5.29 -17.42 12.19
CA THR A 132 -4.70 -17.73 10.89
C THR A 132 -5.34 -18.94 10.24
N GLU A 133 -5.29 -20.09 10.93
CA GLU A 133 -5.80 -21.36 10.41
C GLU A 133 -7.29 -21.24 10.03
N ASN A 134 -8.11 -20.68 10.93
CA ASN A 134 -9.54 -20.51 10.69
C ASN A 134 -9.84 -19.66 9.45
N VAL A 135 -9.11 -18.55 9.29
CA VAL A 135 -9.28 -17.64 8.14
C VAL A 135 -8.89 -18.35 6.85
N LEU A 136 -7.76 -19.06 6.84
CA LEU A 136 -7.27 -19.74 5.65
C LEU A 136 -8.18 -20.88 5.22
N VAL A 137 -8.72 -21.66 6.15
CA VAL A 137 -9.72 -22.69 5.86
C VAL A 137 -10.97 -22.10 5.21
N VAL A 138 -11.47 -20.97 5.73
CA VAL A 138 -12.63 -20.29 5.15
C VAL A 138 -12.31 -19.75 3.75
N MET A 139 -11.15 -19.14 3.56
CA MET A 139 -10.75 -18.59 2.26
C MET A 139 -10.52 -19.70 1.22
N TYR A 140 -9.95 -20.81 1.63
CA TYR A 140 -9.85 -22.00 0.77
C TYR A 140 -11.24 -22.51 0.34
N GLY A 141 -12.19 -22.59 1.30
CA GLY A 141 -13.59 -22.93 1.00
C GLY A 141 -14.28 -21.95 0.04
N LYS A 142 -13.77 -20.72 -0.07
CA LYS A 142 -14.20 -19.69 -1.05
C LYS A 142 -13.44 -19.80 -2.39
N GLY A 143 -12.59 -20.81 -2.57
CA GLY A 143 -11.84 -21.06 -3.79
C GLY A 143 -10.47 -20.39 -3.87
N ALA A 144 -9.88 -20.01 -2.74
CA ALA A 144 -8.52 -19.50 -2.72
C ALA A 144 -7.48 -20.61 -2.92
N SER A 145 -6.48 -20.34 -3.73
CA SER A 145 -5.18 -21.03 -3.71
C SER A 145 -4.25 -20.27 -2.77
N ILE A 146 -3.65 -20.97 -1.80
CA ILE A 146 -2.86 -20.37 -0.74
C ILE A 146 -1.38 -20.58 -1.04
N TYR A 147 -0.60 -19.50 -0.87
CA TYR A 147 0.85 -19.53 -1.05
C TYR A 147 1.53 -18.89 0.17
N GLU A 148 2.59 -19.54 0.63
CA GLU A 148 3.49 -19.02 1.65
C GLU A 148 4.89 -18.89 1.04
N CYS A 149 5.48 -17.71 1.10
CA CYS A 149 6.78 -17.41 0.46
C CYS A 149 6.90 -17.87 -1.00
N GLY A 150 5.78 -17.85 -1.76
CA GLY A 150 5.73 -18.30 -3.15
C GLY A 150 5.56 -19.81 -3.33
N THR A 151 5.47 -20.59 -2.25
CA THR A 151 5.22 -22.04 -2.27
C THR A 151 3.73 -22.31 -2.07
N PRO A 152 3.07 -23.12 -2.93
CA PRO A 152 1.67 -23.49 -2.73
C PRO A 152 1.53 -24.37 -1.49
N VAL A 153 0.50 -24.06 -0.68
CA VAL A 153 0.21 -24.76 0.57
C VAL A 153 -1.09 -25.55 0.43
N SER A 154 -1.07 -26.82 0.86
CA SER A 154 -2.26 -27.66 0.91
C SER A 154 -2.86 -27.66 2.32
N ILE A 155 -4.17 -27.42 2.43
CA ILE A 155 -4.89 -27.45 3.72
C ILE A 155 -4.97 -28.87 4.31
N SER A 156 -4.73 -29.93 3.51
CA SER A 156 -4.71 -31.32 3.99
C SER A 156 -3.49 -31.67 4.83
N ASP A 157 -2.41 -30.93 4.68
CA ASP A 157 -1.20 -31.09 5.48
C ASP A 157 -1.39 -30.25 6.75
N ASN A 158 -1.01 -30.74 7.93
CA ASN A 158 -1.01 -29.94 9.16
C ASN A 158 -0.16 -28.69 8.93
N ILE A 159 -0.81 -27.62 8.47
CA ILE A 159 -0.14 -26.39 8.08
C ILE A 159 0.27 -25.68 9.37
N ILE A 160 1.51 -25.84 9.74
CA ILE A 160 2.17 -24.93 10.66
C ILE A 160 2.56 -23.74 9.80
N PHE A 161 1.76 -22.69 9.85
CA PHE A 161 2.18 -21.41 9.27
C PHE A 161 3.30 -20.87 10.11
N ASP A 162 4.51 -21.23 9.74
CA ASP A 162 5.71 -20.68 10.32
C ASP A 162 5.85 -19.22 9.89
N ASP A 163 5.41 -18.31 10.79
CA ASP A 163 5.84 -16.92 10.80
C ASP A 163 5.66 -16.05 9.53
N PHE A 164 5.17 -16.57 8.40
CA PHE A 164 5.12 -15.85 7.12
C PHE A 164 3.71 -15.35 6.77
N ASP A 165 3.68 -14.23 6.04
CA ASP A 165 2.44 -13.72 5.44
C ASP A 165 1.92 -14.69 4.37
N ALA A 166 0.61 -14.90 4.30
CA ALA A 166 -0.02 -15.73 3.29
C ALA A 166 -0.52 -14.88 2.12
N LEU A 167 -0.23 -15.32 0.90
CA LEU A 167 -0.77 -14.76 -0.33
C LEU A 167 -1.82 -15.70 -0.92
N LEU A 168 -3.02 -15.20 -1.10
CA LEU A 168 -4.16 -15.94 -1.59
C LEU A 168 -4.54 -15.48 -2.99
N TYR A 169 -4.64 -16.43 -3.92
CA TYR A 169 -5.12 -16.19 -5.27
C TYR A 169 -6.49 -16.83 -5.48
N PHE A 170 -7.41 -16.08 -6.04
CA PHE A 170 -8.74 -16.57 -6.41
C PHE A 170 -8.88 -16.67 -7.92
N GLY A 171 -9.64 -17.65 -8.39
CA GLY A 171 -9.78 -17.96 -9.81
C GLY A 171 -10.37 -16.82 -10.68
N ASN A 172 -10.88 -15.75 -10.06
CA ASN A 172 -11.38 -14.54 -10.70
C ASN A 172 -10.35 -13.41 -10.83
N GLY A 173 -9.06 -13.71 -10.57
CA GLY A 173 -7.97 -12.73 -10.60
C GLY A 173 -7.86 -11.84 -9.37
N PHE A 174 -8.64 -12.09 -8.33
CA PHE A 174 -8.53 -11.39 -7.05
C PHE A 174 -7.42 -11.98 -6.20
N GLU A 175 -6.66 -11.11 -5.53
CA GLU A 175 -5.56 -11.46 -4.63
C GLU A 175 -5.82 -10.91 -3.22
N MET A 176 -5.41 -11.65 -2.21
CA MET A 176 -5.45 -11.20 -0.83
C MET A 176 -4.13 -11.51 -0.12
N ASP A 177 -3.45 -10.47 0.38
CA ASP A 177 -2.34 -10.63 1.32
C ASP A 177 -2.89 -10.70 2.74
N ILE A 178 -2.57 -11.75 3.48
CA ILE A 178 -2.86 -11.87 4.90
C ILE A 178 -1.56 -11.74 5.67
N SER A 179 -1.46 -10.73 6.51
CA SER A 179 -0.41 -10.57 7.50
C SER A 179 -0.97 -10.76 8.91
N TYR A 180 -0.09 -11.00 9.86
CA TYR A 180 -0.46 -11.35 11.22
C TYR A 180 0.03 -10.33 12.22
N TYR A 181 -0.72 -10.20 13.32
CA TYR A 181 -0.29 -9.41 14.45
C TYR A 181 -0.51 -10.17 15.77
N ASN A 182 0.32 -9.83 16.75
CA ASN A 182 0.17 -10.19 18.14
C ASN A 182 0.02 -8.93 19.01
N LYS A 183 -0.32 -9.09 20.27
CA LYS A 183 -0.22 -8.02 21.26
C LYS A 183 0.91 -8.32 22.22
N ASP A 184 1.76 -7.32 22.50
CA ASP A 184 2.75 -7.42 23.55
C ASP A 184 2.11 -7.29 24.97
N ASN A 185 2.92 -7.45 26.00
CA ASN A 185 2.48 -7.36 27.40
C ASN A 185 1.90 -5.98 27.77
N SER A 186 2.18 -4.95 27.00
CA SER A 186 1.64 -3.59 27.15
C SER A 186 0.39 -3.34 26.32
N GLY A 187 -0.09 -4.35 25.57
CA GLY A 187 -1.25 -4.25 24.70
C GLY A 187 -0.96 -3.58 23.36
N ASN A 188 0.30 -3.26 23.05
CA ASN A 188 0.67 -2.73 21.76
C ASN A 188 0.51 -3.80 20.67
N LEU A 189 0.09 -3.38 19.48
CA LEU A 189 0.02 -4.25 18.32
C LEU A 189 1.43 -4.45 17.76
N VAL A 190 1.84 -5.72 17.63
CA VAL A 190 3.14 -6.12 17.11
C VAL A 190 2.92 -6.86 15.80
N THR A 191 3.46 -6.31 14.71
CA THR A 191 3.41 -6.94 13.39
C THR A 191 4.80 -7.44 13.01
N ARG A 192 4.86 -8.44 12.13
CA ARG A 192 6.12 -8.97 11.61
C ARG A 192 6.28 -8.51 10.16
N LYS A 193 7.49 -8.16 9.78
CA LYS A 193 7.87 -7.86 8.39
C LYS A 193 9.07 -8.70 8.04
N TYR A 194 9.00 -9.35 6.90
CA TYR A 194 10.05 -10.22 6.38
C TYR A 194 10.80 -9.50 5.27
N PHE A 195 12.11 -9.60 5.28
CA PHE A 195 12.95 -9.12 4.19
C PHE A 195 14.21 -9.99 4.10
N LYS A 196 14.82 -10.02 2.92
CA LYS A 196 16.13 -10.67 2.75
C LYS A 196 17.22 -9.64 3.09
N ASP A 197 18.16 -10.06 3.92
CA ASP A 197 19.36 -9.28 4.19
C ASP A 197 20.33 -9.27 3.00
N GLU A 198 21.47 -8.61 3.15
CA GLU A 198 22.51 -8.53 2.12
C GLU A 198 23.09 -9.89 1.73
N ASN A 199 22.95 -10.91 2.59
CA ASN A 199 23.41 -12.29 2.37
C ASN A 199 22.29 -13.18 1.80
N GLY A 200 21.09 -12.64 1.58
CA GLY A 200 19.92 -13.38 1.11
C GLY A 200 19.20 -14.19 2.20
N GLN A 201 19.57 -14.00 3.47
CA GLN A 201 18.90 -14.65 4.60
C GLN A 201 17.59 -13.91 4.94
N MET A 202 16.54 -14.68 5.28
CA MET A 202 15.29 -14.10 5.74
C MET A 202 15.45 -13.52 7.13
N VAL A 203 15.14 -12.25 7.28
CA VAL A 203 15.19 -11.50 8.56
C VAL A 203 13.79 -11.04 8.92
N ILE A 204 13.42 -11.21 10.18
CA ILE A 204 12.13 -10.78 10.72
C ILE A 204 12.31 -9.47 11.46
N ASN A 205 11.57 -8.45 11.06
CA ASN A 205 11.43 -7.20 11.81
C ASN A 205 10.09 -7.16 12.53
N HIS A 206 10.16 -6.87 13.82
CA HIS A 206 8.97 -6.56 14.59
C HIS A 206 8.68 -5.06 14.53
N ASP A 207 7.49 -4.70 14.05
CA ASP A 207 7.02 -3.31 14.02
C ASP A 207 5.94 -3.13 15.09
N VAL A 208 6.20 -2.27 16.07
CA VAL A 208 5.33 -2.07 17.23
C VAL A 208 4.49 -0.83 17.05
N PHE A 209 3.17 -1.01 17.13
CA PHE A 209 2.19 0.07 17.09
C PHE A 209 1.63 0.30 18.49
N ASN A 210 2.14 1.29 19.20
CA ASN A 210 1.51 1.76 20.42
C ASN A 210 0.16 2.45 20.11
N GLU A 211 -0.61 2.77 21.14
CA GLU A 211 -1.95 3.37 20.99
C GLU A 211 -1.93 4.66 20.15
N VAL A 212 -0.94 5.52 20.34
CA VAL A 212 -0.79 6.76 19.57
C VAL A 212 -0.58 6.46 18.09
N ARG A 213 0.34 5.57 17.76
CA ARG A 213 0.61 5.18 16.38
C ARG A 213 -0.58 4.47 15.75
N GLN A 214 -1.28 3.59 16.48
CA GLN A 214 -2.50 2.94 16.00
C GLN A 214 -3.57 3.98 15.63
N SER A 215 -3.82 4.97 16.50
CA SER A 215 -4.83 6.01 16.24
C SER A 215 -4.46 6.94 15.07
N LEU A 216 -3.18 7.11 14.77
CA LEU A 216 -2.73 7.85 13.59
C LEU A 216 -2.87 7.04 12.30
N CYS A 217 -2.68 5.73 12.39
CA CYS A 217 -2.59 4.83 11.24
C CYS A 217 -3.93 4.21 10.85
N TYR A 218 -4.83 3.99 11.80
CA TYR A 218 -6.07 3.23 11.57
C TYR A 218 -7.29 3.94 12.13
N SER A 219 -8.40 3.82 11.42
CA SER A 219 -9.73 4.31 11.82
C SER A 219 -10.69 3.13 11.97
N SER A 220 -11.47 3.09 13.06
CA SER A 220 -12.49 2.07 13.25
C SER A 220 -13.66 2.24 12.27
N VAL A 221 -14.21 1.13 11.81
CA VAL A 221 -15.45 1.10 11.05
C VAL A 221 -16.60 0.92 12.03
N SER A 222 -17.51 1.89 12.07
CA SER A 222 -18.64 1.93 13.02
C SER A 222 -19.43 0.62 13.03
N GLY A 223 -19.69 0.10 14.24
CA GLY A 223 -20.47 -1.13 14.43
C GLY A 223 -19.74 -2.43 14.08
N THR A 224 -18.43 -2.39 13.91
CA THR A 224 -17.61 -3.58 13.60
C THR A 224 -16.29 -3.54 14.36
N ASN A 225 -15.57 -4.68 14.37
CA ASN A 225 -14.17 -4.76 14.83
C ASN A 225 -13.16 -4.54 13.69
N MET A 226 -13.61 -3.95 12.59
CA MET A 226 -12.72 -3.63 11.48
C MET A 226 -12.09 -2.25 11.65
N PHE A 227 -10.83 -2.16 11.25
CA PHE A 227 -10.05 -0.92 11.19
C PHE A 227 -9.54 -0.74 9.78
N ILE A 228 -9.68 0.45 9.24
CA ILE A 228 -9.19 0.81 7.90
C ILE A 228 -8.05 1.81 8.06
N GLU A 229 -7.04 1.69 7.23
CA GLU A 229 -5.97 2.68 7.15
C GLU A 229 -6.53 4.10 7.02
N THR A 230 -5.94 5.01 7.77
CA THR A 230 -6.25 6.44 7.60
C THR A 230 -5.75 6.93 6.22
N PRO A 231 -6.35 7.97 5.66
CA PRO A 231 -5.86 8.56 4.42
C PRO A 231 -4.37 8.95 4.49
N GLU A 232 -3.89 9.34 5.67
CA GLU A 232 -2.50 9.70 5.88
C GLU A 232 -1.55 8.50 5.79
N LEU A 233 -1.91 7.34 6.38
CA LEU A 233 -1.11 6.12 6.25
C LEU A 233 -1.12 5.62 4.80
N GLU A 234 -2.29 5.59 4.18
CA GLU A 234 -2.45 5.24 2.77
C GLU A 234 -1.57 6.14 1.88
N TYR A 235 -1.56 7.44 2.15
CA TYR A 235 -0.72 8.40 1.43
C TYR A 235 0.77 8.11 1.61
N VAL A 236 1.22 7.87 2.85
CA VAL A 236 2.63 7.56 3.14
C VAL A 236 3.07 6.29 2.42
N ARG A 237 2.26 5.24 2.42
CA ARG A 237 2.56 3.99 1.72
C ARG A 237 2.61 4.18 0.20
N ALA A 238 1.61 4.83 -0.39
CA ALA A 238 1.57 5.11 -1.81
C ALA A 238 2.74 6.01 -2.26
N SER A 239 3.18 6.95 -1.41
CA SER A 239 4.33 7.82 -1.72
C SER A 239 5.68 7.09 -1.76
N LYS A 240 5.78 5.91 -1.16
CA LYS A 240 6.96 5.03 -1.20
C LYS A 240 6.91 3.99 -2.32
N GLY A 241 5.73 3.77 -2.90
CA GLY A 241 5.52 2.88 -4.03
C GLY A 241 6.14 3.43 -5.31
N GLY A 242 5.43 3.39 -6.39
CA GLY A 242 5.92 3.90 -7.68
C GLY A 242 5.18 3.25 -8.84
N THR A 243 4.01 2.73 -8.55
CA THR A 243 3.11 2.16 -9.55
C THR A 243 2.08 3.20 -10.01
N ASP A 244 1.40 2.90 -11.11
CA ASP A 244 0.23 3.65 -11.57
C ASP A 244 -0.89 3.68 -10.52
N TYR A 245 -1.09 2.58 -9.80
CA TYR A 245 -2.02 2.51 -8.66
C TYR A 245 -1.65 3.47 -7.54
N ASP A 246 -0.37 3.52 -7.15
CA ASP A 246 0.09 4.43 -6.10
C ASP A 246 -0.16 5.90 -6.47
N PHE A 247 0.10 6.25 -7.73
CA PHE A 247 -0.20 7.58 -8.24
C PHE A 247 -1.70 7.91 -8.17
N VAL A 248 -2.56 6.98 -8.62
CA VAL A 248 -4.02 7.14 -8.58
C VAL A 248 -4.50 7.27 -7.12
N ARG A 249 -4.02 6.44 -6.21
CA ARG A 249 -4.34 6.49 -4.77
C ARG A 249 -3.99 7.86 -4.19
N MET A 250 -2.77 8.32 -4.37
CA MET A 250 -2.34 9.63 -3.87
C MET A 250 -3.21 10.77 -4.41
N MET A 251 -3.49 10.78 -5.71
CA MET A 251 -4.35 11.80 -6.34
C MET A 251 -5.75 11.85 -5.71
N ARG A 252 -6.30 10.72 -5.34
CA ARG A 252 -7.66 10.62 -4.76
C ARG A 252 -7.75 11.10 -3.31
N ILE A 253 -6.67 10.90 -2.54
CA ILE A 253 -6.66 11.21 -1.11
C ILE A 253 -5.93 12.51 -0.75
N LYS A 254 -5.19 13.13 -1.67
CA LYS A 254 -4.34 14.31 -1.43
C LYS A 254 -5.03 15.49 -0.72
N ASP A 255 -6.33 15.66 -0.97
CA ASP A 255 -7.12 16.76 -0.36
C ASP A 255 -7.71 16.35 1.01
N LYS A 256 -7.61 15.07 1.39
CA LYS A 256 -8.12 14.52 2.64
C LYS A 256 -7.05 14.38 3.72
N VAL A 257 -5.78 14.48 3.33
CA VAL A 257 -4.66 14.20 4.24
C VAL A 257 -4.22 15.43 5.03
N ASN A 258 -3.86 15.20 6.28
CA ASN A 258 -3.25 16.20 7.15
C ASN A 258 -1.72 16.03 7.13
N ARG A 259 -1.01 17.07 6.68
CA ARG A 259 0.46 17.04 6.55
C ARG A 259 1.20 16.82 7.86
N LYS A 260 0.66 17.32 8.98
CA LYS A 260 1.27 17.08 10.30
C LYS A 260 1.17 15.60 10.67
N LYS A 261 0.06 14.95 10.36
CA LYS A 261 -0.09 13.51 10.57
C LYS A 261 0.81 12.71 9.62
N ILE A 262 0.92 13.09 8.34
CA ILE A 262 1.88 12.48 7.39
C ILE A 262 3.30 12.55 7.97
N ALA A 263 3.73 13.73 8.45
CA ALA A 263 5.06 13.89 9.03
C ALA A 263 5.24 13.02 10.28
N ALA A 264 4.24 12.93 11.15
CA ALA A 264 4.26 12.08 12.34
C ALA A 264 4.37 10.59 11.96
N ILE A 265 3.59 10.12 10.98
CA ILE A 265 3.66 8.72 10.53
C ILE A 265 5.04 8.41 9.96
N ARG A 266 5.59 9.28 9.11
CA ARG A 266 6.95 9.13 8.55
C ARG A 266 8.02 9.07 9.65
N SER A 267 7.92 9.92 10.69
CA SER A 267 8.88 9.89 11.80
C SER A 267 8.83 8.60 12.61
N PHE A 268 7.68 7.94 12.73
CA PHE A 268 7.61 6.61 13.36
C PHE A 268 8.28 5.53 12.51
N GLU A 269 8.20 5.63 11.18
CA GLU A 269 8.84 4.67 10.28
C GLU A 269 10.37 4.85 10.26
N ASP A 270 10.86 6.08 10.31
CA ASP A 270 12.30 6.40 10.35
C ASP A 270 12.93 6.02 11.71
N ASN A 271 12.15 6.09 12.80
CA ASN A 271 12.57 5.77 14.15
C ASN A 271 12.28 4.31 14.57
N SER A 272 11.70 3.50 13.69
CA SER A 272 11.52 2.08 13.97
C SER A 272 12.90 1.42 14.03
N THR A 273 13.48 1.42 15.25
CA THR A 273 14.74 0.73 15.55
C THR A 273 14.54 -0.74 15.27
N VAL A 274 15.22 -1.20 14.22
CA VAL A 274 15.38 -2.60 13.84
C VAL A 274 15.98 -3.33 15.05
N LYS A 275 15.17 -3.95 15.89
CA LYS A 275 15.64 -5.01 16.75
C LYS A 275 15.84 -6.22 15.86
N LYS A 276 17.07 -6.42 15.38
CA LYS A 276 17.48 -7.65 14.73
C LYS A 276 17.42 -8.75 15.77
N GLU A 277 16.40 -9.59 15.73
CA GLU A 277 16.48 -10.90 16.33
C GLU A 277 17.07 -11.83 15.25
N ASP A 278 18.34 -12.19 15.43
CA ASP A 278 19.01 -13.21 14.62
C ASP A 278 18.42 -14.58 14.97
N LYS A 279 17.32 -14.94 14.32
CA LYS A 279 16.92 -16.35 14.21
C LYS A 279 17.43 -16.86 12.87
N THR A 280 18.59 -17.48 12.87
CA THR A 280 19.07 -18.32 11.77
C THR A 280 18.17 -19.55 11.70
N TYR A 281 17.22 -19.56 10.77
CA TYR A 281 16.54 -20.79 10.38
C TYR A 281 17.46 -21.54 9.44
N GLY A 282 18.06 -22.63 9.93
CA GLY A 282 18.77 -23.58 9.08
C GLY A 282 17.74 -24.29 8.18
N LEU A 283 17.95 -24.17 6.87
CA LEU A 283 17.35 -25.05 5.87
C LEU A 283 18.04 -26.42 5.90
#